data_6370fd09c80249db0511cacaf4db2eda
#
_entry.id   6370fd09c80249db0511cacaf4db2eda
#
_cell.length_a   1.000
_cell.length_b   1.000
_cell.length_c   1.000
_cell.angle_alpha   90.00
_cell.angle_beta   90.00
_cell.angle_gamma   90.00
#
_symmetry.space_group_name_H-M   'P 1'
#
loop_
_entity.id
_entity.type
_entity.pdbx_description
1 polymer ?
#
loop_
_entity_poly.entity_id
_entity_poly.type
_entity_poly.pdbx_seq_one_letter_code
_entity_poly.pdbx_strand_id
1 'polypeptide(L)'
;MPQESHLLNNKKIILFFCFVLWSCSNTNNPASEVKSIADELYAIMLEDNIGLKMKFGLPITKFPDMDYETARLKVEQSKTFIKKIDAVDRKKISHTDDLTLSMMRQYLQTSVDGLPHYWNGFSITPYMFGWRGRSMQQVFLTYQFDDQDDQDIYLSLMDEYADHLNQQLEKLKGQDDRGIRLPKPELPLVMSLLDQYKSGMDAAFIPIDNRLSFFDDNARDDFTSSIREKLSDEILPSLQGLIDFLNSDYKMRIPDDVGAYQYPGGEDYYNYMIEYHTNSGLTAKEVHEIGLKRVEELYEEMAQIRGKLGFEKGQPAFHKK
;
A
#
# COMPACT_ATOMS: atom_id res chain seq x y z
N MET A 1 -58.92 15.63 -36.31
CA MET A 1 -58.46 16.74 -35.48
C MET A 1 -58.98 16.52 -34.06
N PRO A 2 -58.20 16.55 -32.97
CA PRO A 2 -56.89 17.14 -32.78
C PRO A 2 -55.86 16.16 -32.21
N GLN A 3 -54.66 16.43 -32.53
CA GLN A 3 -53.51 16.91 -31.74
C GLN A 3 -52.78 15.86 -30.85
N GLU A 4 -51.66 15.52 -31.38
CA GLU A 4 -50.51 14.88 -30.73
C GLU A 4 -50.03 15.68 -29.50
N SER A 5 -49.61 14.97 -28.47
CA SER A 5 -48.64 15.49 -27.50
C SER A 5 -47.55 14.47 -27.26
N HIS A 6 -46.40 14.74 -27.88
CA HIS A 6 -45.14 14.09 -27.60
C HIS A 6 -44.73 14.35 -26.14
N LEU A 7 -44.62 13.31 -25.34
CA LEU A 7 -43.91 13.34 -24.08
C LEU A 7 -42.52 12.80 -24.32
N LEU A 8 -41.60 13.72 -24.56
CA LEU A 8 -40.16 13.51 -24.52
C LEU A 8 -39.74 13.16 -23.10
N ASN A 9 -39.30 11.95 -22.96
CA ASN A 9 -38.72 11.42 -21.73
C ASN A 9 -37.27 11.96 -21.58
N ASN A 10 -37.13 13.13 -20.95
CA ASN A 10 -35.87 13.72 -20.59
C ASN A 10 -35.28 13.00 -19.39
N LYS A 11 -34.47 11.97 -19.62
CA LYS A 11 -33.50 11.52 -18.63
C LYS A 11 -32.53 12.69 -18.44
N LYS A 12 -32.72 13.45 -17.38
CA LYS A 12 -31.77 14.47 -16.94
C LYS A 12 -30.52 13.76 -16.44
N ILE A 13 -29.50 13.80 -17.27
CA ILE A 13 -28.13 13.67 -16.83
C ILE A 13 -27.89 14.77 -15.80
N ILE A 14 -27.90 14.44 -14.53
CA ILE A 14 -27.46 15.34 -13.46
C ILE A 14 -25.94 15.34 -13.53
N LEU A 15 -25.41 16.18 -14.42
CA LEU A 15 -24.04 16.66 -14.28
C LEU A 15 -24.03 17.47 -12.98
N PHE A 16 -23.48 16.87 -11.92
CA PHE A 16 -23.18 17.57 -10.69
C PHE A 16 -22.00 18.49 -10.98
N PHE A 17 -22.31 19.62 -11.64
CA PHE A 17 -21.43 20.77 -11.64
C PHE A 17 -21.47 21.31 -10.22
N CYS A 18 -20.54 20.87 -9.38
CA CYS A 18 -20.18 21.60 -8.18
C CYS A 18 -19.65 22.96 -8.60
N PHE A 19 -20.58 23.91 -8.84
CA PHE A 19 -20.26 25.31 -8.76
C PHE A 19 -19.84 25.56 -7.31
N VAL A 20 -18.55 25.40 -7.04
CA VAL A 20 -17.94 26.03 -5.90
C VAL A 20 -18.13 27.52 -6.12
N LEU A 21 -19.15 28.06 -5.48
CA LEU A 21 -19.27 29.49 -5.29
C LEU A 21 -17.98 29.92 -4.59
N TRP A 22 -17.05 30.41 -5.38
CA TRP A 22 -15.88 31.12 -4.90
C TRP A 22 -16.42 32.43 -4.28
N SER A 23 -16.90 32.28 -3.05
CA SER A 23 -17.08 33.45 -2.19
C SER A 23 -15.68 33.98 -1.92
N CYS A 24 -15.30 35.01 -2.61
CA CYS A 24 -14.19 35.88 -2.25
C CYS A 24 -14.50 36.55 -0.91
N SER A 25 -14.38 35.83 0.19
CA SER A 25 -14.04 36.39 1.47
C SER A 25 -12.54 36.27 1.61
N ASN A 26 -11.84 37.27 1.18
CA ASN A 26 -10.39 37.43 1.32
C ASN A 26 -10.09 37.72 2.79
N THR A 27 -10.26 36.73 3.66
CA THR A 27 -9.65 36.68 4.97
C THR A 27 -8.67 35.54 4.91
N ASN A 28 -7.42 35.89 4.60
CA ASN A 28 -6.26 35.01 4.82
C ASN A 28 -6.20 34.65 6.30
N ASN A 29 -7.05 33.72 6.75
CA ASN A 29 -6.92 33.12 8.06
C ASN A 29 -5.95 31.93 7.89
N PRO A 30 -4.72 32.03 8.37
CA PRO A 30 -3.73 30.98 8.20
C PRO A 30 -4.17 29.61 8.75
N ALA A 31 -5.03 29.60 9.78
CA ALA A 31 -5.61 28.35 10.30
C ALA A 31 -6.55 27.66 9.29
N SER A 32 -7.32 28.45 8.50
CA SER A 32 -8.15 27.87 7.42
C SER A 32 -7.31 27.33 6.26
N GLU A 33 -6.15 27.95 6.00
CA GLU A 33 -5.20 27.48 5.01
C GLU A 33 -4.57 26.14 5.44
N VAL A 34 -4.14 26.00 6.70
CA VAL A 34 -3.64 24.72 7.25
C VAL A 34 -4.69 23.63 7.09
N LYS A 35 -5.94 23.91 7.47
CA LYS A 35 -7.04 22.96 7.31
C LYS A 35 -7.25 22.55 5.86
N SER A 36 -7.24 23.48 4.93
CA SER A 36 -7.40 23.20 3.50
C SER A 36 -6.28 22.29 2.96
N ILE A 37 -5.03 22.58 3.31
CA ILE A 37 -3.87 21.73 2.94
C ILE A 37 -4.02 20.32 3.52
N ALA A 38 -4.42 20.21 4.79
CA ALA A 38 -4.61 18.93 5.46
C ALA A 38 -5.74 18.11 4.83
N ASP A 39 -6.88 18.74 4.55
CA ASP A 39 -8.04 18.09 3.92
C ASP A 39 -7.70 17.59 2.49
N GLU A 40 -6.99 18.40 1.69
CA GLU A 40 -6.54 18.02 0.35
C GLU A 40 -5.56 16.83 0.41
N LEU A 41 -4.57 16.88 1.30
CA LEU A 41 -3.59 15.80 1.45
C LEU A 41 -4.26 14.52 1.95
N TYR A 42 -5.18 14.64 2.92
CA TYR A 42 -5.93 13.50 3.44
C TYR A 42 -6.77 12.82 2.36
N ALA A 43 -7.43 13.59 1.51
CA ALA A 43 -8.22 13.05 0.40
C ALA A 43 -7.36 12.22 -0.57
N ILE A 44 -6.15 12.70 -0.89
CA ILE A 44 -5.20 11.97 -1.75
C ILE A 44 -4.69 10.71 -1.06
N MET A 45 -4.32 10.80 0.21
CA MET A 45 -3.87 9.64 0.99
C MET A 45 -4.96 8.57 1.11
N LEU A 46 -6.21 9.00 1.24
CA LEU A 46 -7.36 8.09 1.35
C LEU A 46 -7.59 7.36 0.02
N GLU A 47 -7.40 8.03 -1.12
CA GLU A 47 -7.62 7.42 -2.45
C GLU A 47 -6.67 6.24 -2.67
N ASP A 48 -5.43 6.34 -2.24
CA ASP A 48 -4.42 5.30 -2.38
C ASP A 48 -4.44 4.23 -1.26
N ASN A 49 -5.28 4.40 -0.24
CA ASN A 49 -5.23 3.55 0.96
C ASN A 49 -6.45 2.61 1.05
N ILE A 50 -6.33 1.42 0.45
CA ILE A 50 -7.34 0.37 0.49
C ILE A 50 -7.79 0.08 1.94
N GLY A 51 -6.86 -0.02 2.89
CA GLY A 51 -7.17 -0.33 4.28
C GLY A 51 -8.03 0.74 4.97
N LEU A 52 -7.77 2.02 4.68
CA LEU A 52 -8.61 3.11 5.18
C LEU A 52 -9.97 3.15 4.49
N LYS A 53 -10.02 2.96 3.16
CA LYS A 53 -11.29 2.86 2.43
C LYS A 53 -12.16 1.75 3.02
N MET A 54 -11.62 0.55 3.19
CA MET A 54 -12.34 -0.57 3.84
C MET A 54 -12.80 -0.22 5.25
N LYS A 55 -11.92 0.37 6.07
CA LYS A 55 -12.24 0.73 7.45
C LYS A 55 -13.41 1.72 7.55
N PHE A 56 -13.52 2.63 6.58
CA PHE A 56 -14.58 3.65 6.55
C PHE A 56 -15.79 3.24 5.68
N GLY A 57 -15.80 2.02 5.12
CA GLY A 57 -16.88 1.56 4.23
C GLY A 57 -16.97 2.38 2.94
N LEU A 58 -15.85 2.90 2.45
CA LEU A 58 -15.79 3.67 1.20
C LEU A 58 -15.64 2.72 0.01
N PRO A 59 -16.21 3.06 -1.16
CA PRO A 59 -16.09 2.23 -2.34
C PRO A 59 -14.65 2.12 -2.81
N ILE A 60 -14.27 0.92 -3.23
CA ILE A 60 -12.98 0.63 -3.86
C ILE A 60 -13.29 0.26 -5.30
N THR A 61 -12.90 1.12 -6.21
CA THR A 61 -13.13 0.97 -7.67
C THR A 61 -11.84 0.86 -8.44
N LYS A 62 -10.69 1.03 -7.77
CA LYS A 62 -9.36 0.91 -8.33
C LYS A 62 -8.35 0.51 -7.25
N PHE A 63 -7.34 -0.27 -7.65
CA PHE A 63 -6.15 -0.52 -6.84
C PHE A 63 -5.04 0.48 -7.15
N PRO A 64 -4.20 0.85 -6.16
CA PRO A 64 -3.11 1.78 -6.38
C PRO A 64 -2.00 1.14 -7.23
N ASP A 65 -1.58 1.83 -8.27
CA ASP A 65 -0.42 1.47 -9.07
C ASP A 65 0.88 1.55 -8.25
N MET A 66 1.85 0.71 -8.62
CA MET A 66 3.14 0.61 -7.93
C MET A 66 4.36 0.79 -8.84
N ASP A 67 4.16 1.13 -10.09
CA ASP A 67 5.21 1.35 -11.07
C ASP A 67 6.05 2.61 -10.77
N TYR A 68 7.21 2.72 -11.45
CA TYR A 68 8.15 3.82 -11.22
C TYR A 68 7.57 5.19 -11.62
N GLU A 69 6.78 5.23 -12.70
CA GLU A 69 6.19 6.49 -13.17
C GLU A 69 5.16 7.02 -12.17
N THR A 70 4.32 6.14 -11.64
CA THR A 70 3.39 6.50 -10.56
C THR A 70 4.13 7.02 -9.32
N ALA A 71 5.23 6.36 -8.92
CA ALA A 71 6.07 6.84 -7.83
C ALA A 71 6.64 8.24 -8.11
N ARG A 72 7.10 8.48 -9.34
CA ARG A 72 7.62 9.79 -9.78
C ARG A 72 6.54 10.88 -9.74
N LEU A 73 5.34 10.58 -10.22
CA LEU A 73 4.21 11.52 -10.19
C LEU A 73 3.80 11.88 -8.75
N LYS A 74 3.77 10.89 -7.85
CA LYS A 74 3.52 11.11 -6.40
C LYS A 74 4.58 12.01 -5.75
N VAL A 75 5.83 11.91 -6.18
CA VAL A 75 6.89 12.80 -5.71
C VAL A 75 6.68 14.24 -6.20
N GLU A 76 6.30 14.46 -7.46
CA GLU A 76 6.01 15.80 -7.95
C GLU A 76 4.79 16.43 -7.24
N GLN A 77 3.79 15.62 -6.94
CA GLN A 77 2.66 16.04 -6.11
C GLN A 77 3.11 16.40 -4.69
N SER A 78 3.96 15.56 -4.07
CA SER A 78 4.53 15.82 -2.74
C SER A 78 5.32 17.12 -2.69
N LYS A 79 6.17 17.39 -3.69
CA LYS A 79 6.89 18.67 -3.82
C LYS A 79 5.95 19.87 -3.91
N THR A 80 4.82 19.70 -4.59
CA THR A 80 3.79 20.76 -4.70
C THR A 80 3.14 21.05 -3.36
N PHE A 81 2.82 20.01 -2.58
CA PHE A 81 2.30 20.19 -1.22
C PHE A 81 3.34 20.78 -0.27
N ILE A 82 4.60 20.36 -0.34
CA ILE A 82 5.68 20.96 0.46
C ILE A 82 5.76 22.46 0.20
N LYS A 83 5.69 22.92 -1.06
CA LYS A 83 5.66 24.34 -1.38
C LYS A 83 4.46 25.07 -0.78
N LYS A 84 3.27 24.46 -0.80
CA LYS A 84 2.07 25.03 -0.13
C LYS A 84 2.31 25.17 1.38
N ILE A 85 2.83 24.12 2.02
CA ILE A 85 3.13 24.09 3.46
C ILE A 85 4.19 25.14 3.83
N ASP A 86 5.25 25.27 3.03
CA ASP A 86 6.34 26.22 3.28
C ASP A 86 5.91 27.68 3.07
N ALA A 87 4.83 27.94 2.34
CA ALA A 87 4.28 29.29 2.13
C ALA A 87 3.42 29.79 3.30
N VAL A 88 3.00 28.91 4.22
CA VAL A 88 2.16 29.28 5.37
C VAL A 88 2.95 30.12 6.38
N ASP A 89 2.41 31.27 6.78
CA ASP A 89 3.02 32.11 7.83
C ASP A 89 2.88 31.47 9.22
N ARG A 90 3.94 30.74 9.61
CA ARG A 90 4.01 29.99 10.88
C ARG A 90 3.82 30.86 12.14
N LYS A 91 4.02 32.21 12.04
CA LYS A 91 3.85 33.13 13.17
C LYS A 91 2.39 33.44 13.48
N LYS A 92 1.49 33.12 12.56
CA LYS A 92 0.05 33.42 12.65
C LYS A 92 -0.83 32.20 12.90
N ILE A 93 -0.25 31.05 13.11
CA ILE A 93 -0.98 29.79 13.38
C ILE A 93 -0.75 29.32 14.81
N SER A 94 -1.60 28.42 15.27
CA SER A 94 -1.45 27.79 16.58
C SER A 94 -0.27 26.82 16.60
N HIS A 95 0.25 26.48 17.79
CA HIS A 95 1.27 25.45 17.94
C HIS A 95 0.81 24.08 17.37
N THR A 96 -0.46 23.74 17.54
CA THR A 96 -1.02 22.50 16.99
C THR A 96 -1.00 22.49 15.47
N ASP A 97 -1.37 23.62 14.83
CA ASP A 97 -1.31 23.75 13.37
C ASP A 97 0.12 23.68 12.84
N ASP A 98 1.06 24.32 13.55
CA ASP A 98 2.48 24.30 13.20
C ASP A 98 3.04 22.87 13.29
N LEU A 99 2.70 22.13 14.33
CA LEU A 99 3.07 20.73 14.48
C LEU A 99 2.45 19.86 13.36
N THR A 100 1.17 20.08 13.04
CA THR A 100 0.48 19.38 11.95
C THR A 100 1.17 19.61 10.61
N LEU A 101 1.49 20.87 10.26
CA LEU A 101 2.23 21.18 9.04
C LEU A 101 3.62 20.55 9.02
N SER A 102 4.30 20.52 10.16
CA SER A 102 5.63 19.94 10.28
C SER A 102 5.60 18.42 10.04
N MET A 103 4.61 17.72 10.59
CA MET A 103 4.40 16.30 10.36
C MET A 103 4.04 15.99 8.90
N MET A 104 3.13 16.76 8.30
CA MET A 104 2.76 16.61 6.89
C MET A 104 3.96 16.86 5.98
N ARG A 105 4.75 17.90 6.26
CA ARG A 105 5.95 18.22 5.50
C ARG A 105 6.97 17.08 5.56
N GLN A 106 7.20 16.54 6.76
CA GLN A 106 8.12 15.42 6.94
C GLN A 106 7.65 14.18 6.17
N TYR A 107 6.38 13.83 6.28
CA TYR A 107 5.79 12.72 5.54
C TYR A 107 5.99 12.86 4.02
N LEU A 108 5.72 14.05 3.47
CA LEU A 108 5.91 14.34 2.05
C LEU A 108 7.39 14.33 1.65
N GLN A 109 8.28 14.88 2.50
CA GLN A 109 9.71 14.88 2.25
C GLN A 109 10.26 13.46 2.19
N THR A 110 9.85 12.60 3.10
CA THR A 110 10.23 11.19 3.10
C THR A 110 9.84 10.48 1.79
N SER A 111 8.68 10.83 1.23
CA SER A 111 8.27 10.32 -0.08
C SER A 111 9.18 10.81 -1.21
N VAL A 112 9.59 12.09 -1.17
CA VAL A 112 10.54 12.68 -2.14
C VAL A 112 11.90 12.00 -2.06
N ASP A 113 12.40 11.83 -0.84
CA ASP A 113 13.72 11.23 -0.58
C ASP A 113 13.76 9.74 -0.91
N GLY A 114 12.61 9.08 -0.92
CA GLY A 114 12.47 7.66 -1.24
C GLY A 114 12.56 7.32 -2.73
N LEU A 115 12.29 8.25 -3.64
CA LEU A 115 12.26 7.96 -5.08
C LEU A 115 13.60 7.43 -5.65
N PRO A 116 14.78 7.97 -5.28
CA PRO A 116 16.06 7.41 -5.70
C PRO A 116 16.25 5.93 -5.32
N HIS A 117 15.56 5.51 -4.27
CA HIS A 117 15.64 4.17 -3.70
C HIS A 117 14.50 3.23 -4.15
N TYR A 118 13.69 3.65 -5.12
CA TYR A 118 12.54 2.86 -5.61
C TYR A 118 12.93 1.41 -5.94
N TRP A 119 14.09 1.21 -6.57
CA TRP A 119 14.56 -0.11 -6.98
C TRP A 119 15.17 -0.94 -5.84
N ASN A 120 15.60 -0.32 -4.74
CA ASN A 120 16.19 -1.04 -3.60
C ASN A 120 15.13 -1.69 -2.69
N GLY A 121 13.90 -1.21 -2.73
CA GLY A 121 12.79 -1.75 -1.94
C GLY A 121 12.12 -2.95 -2.61
N PHE A 122 12.23 -4.15 -2.02
CA PHE A 122 11.54 -5.34 -2.48
C PHE A 122 10.06 -5.29 -2.12
N SER A 123 9.19 -5.46 -3.12
CA SER A 123 7.73 -5.54 -2.94
C SER A 123 7.21 -6.97 -2.83
N ILE A 124 8.04 -7.97 -3.20
CA ILE A 124 7.66 -9.40 -3.28
C ILE A 124 8.23 -10.24 -2.14
N THR A 125 8.60 -9.66 -1.02
CA THR A 125 8.98 -10.46 0.16
C THR A 125 7.74 -11.12 0.79
N PRO A 126 7.88 -12.20 1.57
CA PRO A 126 6.75 -12.84 2.26
C PRO A 126 5.97 -11.86 3.13
N TYR A 127 6.66 -10.87 3.71
CA TYR A 127 6.05 -9.83 4.52
C TYR A 127 5.27 -8.81 3.67
N MET A 128 5.91 -8.19 2.68
CA MET A 128 5.31 -7.10 1.90
C MET A 128 4.24 -7.60 0.92
N PHE A 129 4.55 -8.63 0.14
CA PHE A 129 3.61 -9.21 -0.81
C PHE A 129 2.44 -9.89 -0.09
N GLY A 130 2.73 -10.62 0.98
CA GLY A 130 1.70 -11.26 1.80
C GLY A 130 0.73 -10.26 2.42
N TRP A 131 1.20 -9.08 2.85
CA TRP A 131 0.34 -8.04 3.39
C TRP A 131 -0.49 -7.34 2.30
N ARG A 132 0.13 -6.91 1.20
CA ARG A 132 -0.56 -6.22 0.10
C ARG A 132 -1.53 -7.13 -0.63
N GLY A 133 -1.10 -8.31 -1.04
CA GLY A 133 -1.94 -9.27 -1.73
C GLY A 133 -3.13 -9.68 -0.88
N ARG A 134 -2.95 -9.88 0.42
CA ARG A 134 -4.06 -10.18 1.35
C ARG A 134 -5.03 -9.00 1.47
N SER A 135 -4.54 -7.77 1.52
CA SER A 135 -5.40 -6.58 1.57
C SER A 135 -6.24 -6.44 0.30
N MET A 136 -5.66 -6.71 -0.88
CA MET A 136 -6.39 -6.69 -2.15
C MET A 136 -7.39 -7.85 -2.23
N GLN A 137 -7.01 -9.07 -1.86
CA GLN A 137 -7.93 -10.20 -1.81
C GLN A 137 -9.08 -9.98 -0.81
N GLN A 138 -8.82 -9.28 0.30
CA GLN A 138 -9.87 -8.95 1.26
C GLN A 138 -10.96 -8.08 0.65
N VAL A 139 -10.65 -7.22 -0.33
CA VAL A 139 -11.66 -6.46 -1.08
C VAL A 139 -12.64 -7.41 -1.75
N PHE A 140 -12.16 -8.42 -2.49
CA PHE A 140 -13.00 -9.41 -3.16
C PHE A 140 -13.80 -10.24 -2.16
N LEU A 141 -13.20 -10.67 -1.06
CA LEU A 141 -13.85 -11.45 -0.02
C LEU A 141 -14.97 -10.69 0.69
N THR A 142 -14.92 -9.38 0.75
CA THR A 142 -15.89 -8.53 1.49
C THR A 142 -16.70 -7.62 0.58
N TYR A 143 -16.54 -7.71 -0.74
CA TYR A 143 -17.28 -6.89 -1.70
C TYR A 143 -18.79 -7.05 -1.52
N GLN A 144 -19.50 -5.95 -1.50
CA GLN A 144 -20.97 -5.94 -1.41
C GLN A 144 -21.54 -5.74 -2.80
N PHE A 145 -22.55 -6.54 -3.15
CA PHE A 145 -23.26 -6.44 -4.41
C PHE A 145 -24.65 -5.87 -4.11
N ASP A 146 -24.88 -4.62 -4.43
CA ASP A 146 -26.15 -3.91 -4.19
C ASP A 146 -26.98 -3.80 -5.47
N ASP A 147 -26.32 -3.78 -6.64
CA ASP A 147 -26.96 -3.70 -7.95
C ASP A 147 -26.17 -4.42 -9.04
N GLN A 148 -26.64 -4.31 -10.29
CA GLN A 148 -26.00 -4.97 -11.44
C GLN A 148 -24.67 -4.33 -11.84
N ASP A 149 -24.49 -3.04 -11.59
CA ASP A 149 -23.27 -2.33 -11.96
C ASP A 149 -22.07 -2.79 -11.11
N ASP A 150 -22.34 -3.36 -9.93
CA ASP A 150 -21.33 -3.96 -9.05
C ASP A 150 -20.57 -5.13 -9.67
N GLN A 151 -21.20 -5.87 -10.60
CA GLN A 151 -20.52 -6.94 -11.35
C GLN A 151 -19.41 -6.37 -12.23
N ASP A 152 -19.68 -5.29 -12.94
CA ASP A 152 -18.71 -4.64 -13.82
C ASP A 152 -17.54 -4.05 -13.02
N ILE A 153 -17.83 -3.43 -11.87
CA ILE A 153 -16.80 -2.92 -10.95
C ILE A 153 -15.96 -4.07 -10.41
N TYR A 154 -16.59 -5.17 -10.01
CA TYR A 154 -15.88 -6.35 -9.49
C TYR A 154 -14.95 -6.96 -10.53
N LEU A 155 -15.43 -7.14 -11.77
CA LEU A 155 -14.60 -7.66 -12.87
C LEU A 155 -13.48 -6.69 -13.23
N SER A 156 -13.72 -5.38 -13.22
CA SER A 156 -12.68 -4.36 -13.41
C SER A 156 -11.61 -4.41 -12.31
N LEU A 157 -11.99 -4.64 -11.05
CA LEU A 157 -11.03 -4.84 -9.97
C LEU A 157 -10.18 -6.11 -10.15
N MET A 158 -10.71 -7.15 -10.83
CA MET A 158 -9.92 -8.34 -11.17
C MET A 158 -8.86 -8.01 -12.24
N ASP A 159 -9.18 -7.15 -13.22
CA ASP A 159 -8.20 -6.64 -14.20
C ASP A 159 -7.09 -5.85 -13.48
N GLU A 160 -7.46 -4.95 -12.60
CA GLU A 160 -6.52 -4.18 -11.78
C GLU A 160 -5.62 -5.09 -10.90
N TYR A 161 -6.16 -6.22 -10.42
CA TYR A 161 -5.36 -7.19 -9.67
C TYR A 161 -4.34 -7.92 -10.57
N ALA A 162 -4.73 -8.31 -11.78
CA ALA A 162 -3.82 -8.88 -12.76
C ALA A 162 -2.73 -7.89 -13.16
N ASP A 163 -3.10 -6.63 -13.40
CA ASP A 163 -2.15 -5.54 -13.68
C ASP A 163 -1.17 -5.33 -12.52
N HIS A 164 -1.64 -5.38 -11.29
CA HIS A 164 -0.77 -5.30 -10.11
C HIS A 164 0.28 -6.43 -10.08
N LEU A 165 -0.11 -7.67 -10.41
CA LEU A 165 0.83 -8.79 -10.51
C LEU A 165 1.87 -8.56 -11.62
N ASN A 166 1.45 -8.02 -12.77
CA ASN A 166 2.33 -7.67 -13.88
C ASN A 166 3.30 -6.54 -13.49
N GLN A 167 2.84 -5.51 -12.79
CA GLN A 167 3.70 -4.44 -12.25
C GLN A 167 4.74 -4.98 -11.25
N GLN A 168 4.37 -5.99 -10.45
CA GLN A 168 5.32 -6.70 -9.58
C GLN A 168 6.41 -7.39 -10.39
N LEU A 169 6.04 -8.09 -11.46
CA LEU A 169 6.98 -8.76 -12.35
C LEU A 169 7.92 -7.76 -13.02
N GLU A 170 7.41 -6.66 -13.56
CA GLU A 170 8.22 -5.63 -14.19
C GLU A 170 9.18 -4.96 -13.18
N LYS A 171 8.75 -4.75 -11.94
CA LYS A 171 9.64 -4.28 -10.89
C LYS A 171 10.75 -5.27 -10.58
N LEU A 172 10.46 -6.57 -10.47
CA LEU A 172 11.48 -7.61 -10.27
C LEU A 172 12.49 -7.67 -11.41
N LYS A 173 12.03 -7.59 -12.66
CA LYS A 173 12.92 -7.53 -13.85
C LYS A 173 13.81 -6.29 -13.78
N GLY A 174 13.22 -5.12 -13.51
CA GLY A 174 13.97 -3.88 -13.39
C GLY A 174 14.98 -3.88 -12.23
N GLN A 175 14.70 -4.60 -11.16
CA GLN A 175 15.65 -4.83 -10.06
C GLN A 175 16.78 -5.77 -10.50
N ASP A 176 16.45 -6.88 -11.16
CA ASP A 176 17.43 -7.86 -11.68
C ASP A 176 18.41 -7.20 -12.65
N ASP A 177 17.93 -6.38 -13.58
CA ASP A 177 18.75 -5.59 -14.53
C ASP A 177 19.77 -4.68 -13.82
N ARG A 178 19.46 -4.26 -12.60
CA ARG A 178 20.31 -3.42 -11.74
C ARG A 178 21.18 -4.21 -10.77
N GLY A 179 21.16 -5.54 -10.83
CA GLY A 179 21.88 -6.40 -9.90
C GLY A 179 21.25 -6.47 -8.50
N ILE A 180 20.00 -6.02 -8.36
CA ILE A 180 19.25 -6.04 -7.09
C ILE A 180 18.33 -7.27 -7.13
N ARG A 181 18.62 -8.27 -6.30
CA ARG A 181 17.94 -9.56 -6.26
C ARG A 181 17.53 -9.92 -4.85
N LEU A 182 16.45 -10.67 -4.71
CA LEU A 182 16.02 -11.20 -3.42
C LEU A 182 17.18 -11.89 -2.71
N PRO A 183 17.33 -11.73 -1.39
CA PRO A 183 18.29 -12.51 -0.62
C PRO A 183 17.99 -14.01 -0.71
N LYS A 184 19.01 -14.85 -0.74
CA LYS A 184 18.86 -16.30 -0.89
C LYS A 184 17.88 -16.96 0.08
N PRO A 185 17.83 -16.57 1.37
CA PRO A 185 16.85 -17.13 2.32
C PRO A 185 15.39 -16.76 2.01
N GLU A 186 15.15 -15.64 1.29
CA GLU A 186 13.80 -15.14 1.00
C GLU A 186 13.12 -15.91 -0.14
N LEU A 187 13.88 -16.35 -1.15
CA LEU A 187 13.32 -16.98 -2.34
C LEU A 187 12.40 -18.17 -2.05
N PRO A 188 12.78 -19.16 -1.22
CA PRO A 188 11.89 -20.29 -0.92
C PRO A 188 10.59 -19.87 -0.23
N LEU A 189 10.66 -18.84 0.62
CA LEU A 189 9.49 -18.30 1.32
C LEU A 189 8.54 -17.58 0.36
N VAL A 190 9.10 -16.79 -0.57
CA VAL A 190 8.33 -16.12 -1.63
C VAL A 190 7.66 -17.17 -2.52
N MET A 191 8.39 -18.19 -2.96
CA MET A 191 7.84 -19.26 -3.82
C MET A 191 6.69 -19.98 -3.11
N SER A 192 6.87 -20.35 -1.86
CA SER A 192 5.81 -20.98 -1.05
C SER A 192 4.57 -20.10 -0.93
N LEU A 193 4.76 -18.79 -0.77
CA LEU A 193 3.67 -17.83 -0.70
C LEU A 193 2.93 -17.73 -2.03
N LEU A 194 3.64 -17.64 -3.17
CA LEU A 194 3.03 -17.58 -4.50
C LEU A 194 2.22 -18.86 -4.81
N ASP A 195 2.73 -20.04 -4.42
CA ASP A 195 2.03 -21.31 -4.57
C ASP A 195 0.75 -21.36 -3.71
N GLN A 196 0.78 -20.80 -2.50
CA GLN A 196 -0.42 -20.66 -1.65
C GLN A 196 -1.45 -19.73 -2.28
N TYR A 197 -1.02 -18.59 -2.83
CA TYR A 197 -1.90 -17.67 -3.56
C TYR A 197 -2.55 -18.36 -4.75
N LYS A 198 -1.75 -19.06 -5.56
CA LYS A 198 -2.24 -19.81 -6.73
C LYS A 198 -3.30 -20.85 -6.33
N SER A 199 -3.05 -21.59 -5.26
CA SER A 199 -3.97 -22.63 -4.79
C SER A 199 -5.26 -22.07 -4.18
N GLY A 200 -5.24 -20.83 -3.69
CA GLY A 200 -6.38 -20.19 -3.03
C GLY A 200 -7.21 -19.27 -3.92
N MET A 201 -6.89 -19.15 -5.23
CA MET A 201 -7.51 -18.15 -6.12
C MET A 201 -9.04 -18.28 -6.21
N ASP A 202 -9.56 -19.48 -6.46
CA ASP A 202 -11.02 -19.67 -6.55
C ASP A 202 -11.72 -19.20 -5.28
N ALA A 203 -11.22 -19.58 -4.13
CA ALA A 203 -11.81 -19.20 -2.84
C ALA A 203 -11.70 -17.70 -2.54
N ALA A 204 -10.70 -17.01 -3.12
CA ALA A 204 -10.50 -15.59 -2.91
C ALA A 204 -11.41 -14.73 -3.82
N PHE A 205 -11.68 -15.20 -5.05
CA PHE A 205 -12.32 -14.38 -6.09
C PHE A 205 -13.75 -14.83 -6.44
N ILE A 206 -14.13 -16.09 -6.19
CA ILE A 206 -15.50 -16.53 -6.48
C ILE A 206 -16.37 -16.28 -5.26
N PRO A 207 -17.34 -15.34 -5.34
CA PRO A 207 -18.23 -15.06 -4.23
C PRO A 207 -19.10 -16.28 -3.92
N ILE A 208 -19.38 -16.53 -2.64
CA ILE A 208 -20.33 -17.58 -2.21
C ILE A 208 -21.77 -17.17 -2.57
N ASP A 209 -22.64 -18.15 -2.82
CA ASP A 209 -24.00 -17.93 -3.35
C ASP A 209 -24.84 -16.93 -2.55
N ASN A 210 -24.71 -16.89 -1.24
CA ASN A 210 -25.48 -15.97 -0.40
C ASN A 210 -25.13 -14.50 -0.63
N ARG A 211 -23.93 -14.20 -1.15
CA ARG A 211 -23.52 -12.82 -1.52
C ARG A 211 -24.09 -12.42 -2.87
N LEU A 212 -24.49 -13.39 -3.68
CA LEU A 212 -25.06 -13.21 -5.01
C LEU A 212 -26.59 -13.39 -5.01
N SER A 213 -27.22 -13.40 -3.85
CA SER A 213 -28.66 -13.64 -3.71
C SER A 213 -29.54 -12.56 -4.36
N PHE A 214 -28.99 -11.42 -4.68
CA PHE A 214 -29.63 -10.34 -5.42
C PHE A 214 -29.87 -10.71 -6.90
N PHE A 215 -29.03 -11.55 -7.49
CA PHE A 215 -29.08 -11.93 -8.89
C PHE A 215 -29.95 -13.17 -9.08
N ASP A 216 -30.62 -13.28 -10.23
CA ASP A 216 -31.26 -14.53 -10.64
C ASP A 216 -30.22 -15.62 -10.98
N ASP A 217 -30.65 -16.86 -11.13
CA ASP A 217 -29.76 -18.00 -11.33
C ASP A 217 -28.89 -17.86 -12.60
N ASN A 218 -29.46 -17.36 -13.71
CA ASN A 218 -28.72 -17.18 -14.95
C ASN A 218 -27.66 -16.08 -14.82
N ALA A 219 -28.01 -14.94 -14.22
CA ALA A 219 -27.07 -13.84 -13.98
C ALA A 219 -25.93 -14.27 -13.05
N ARG A 220 -26.20 -15.11 -12.04
CA ARG A 220 -25.14 -15.67 -11.17
C ARG A 220 -24.20 -16.59 -11.93
N ASP A 221 -24.75 -17.48 -12.77
CA ASP A 221 -23.95 -18.43 -13.54
C ASP A 221 -23.07 -17.70 -14.57
N ASP A 222 -23.63 -16.70 -15.26
CA ASP A 222 -22.90 -15.87 -16.22
C ASP A 222 -21.79 -15.07 -15.52
N PHE A 223 -22.07 -14.43 -14.38
CA PHE A 223 -21.07 -13.70 -13.60
C PHE A 223 -19.97 -14.61 -13.06
N THR A 224 -20.34 -15.77 -12.50
CA THR A 224 -19.36 -16.75 -12.03
C THR A 224 -18.48 -17.27 -13.16
N SER A 225 -19.05 -17.45 -14.36
CA SER A 225 -18.31 -17.83 -15.55
C SER A 225 -17.32 -16.75 -15.96
N SER A 226 -17.72 -15.48 -15.97
CA SER A 226 -16.85 -14.34 -16.25
C SER A 226 -15.69 -14.22 -15.26
N ILE A 227 -15.94 -14.47 -13.96
CA ILE A 227 -14.89 -14.53 -12.94
C ILE A 227 -13.88 -15.65 -13.25
N ARG A 228 -14.37 -16.86 -13.62
CA ARG A 228 -13.50 -17.99 -13.95
C ARG A 228 -12.65 -17.72 -15.19
N GLU A 229 -13.22 -17.08 -16.20
CA GLU A 229 -12.51 -16.65 -17.40
C GLU A 229 -11.37 -15.67 -17.06
N LYS A 230 -11.66 -14.63 -16.27
CA LYS A 230 -10.63 -13.69 -15.81
C LYS A 230 -9.54 -14.35 -14.95
N LEU A 231 -9.93 -15.31 -14.09
CA LEU A 231 -8.96 -16.07 -13.33
C LEU A 231 -8.04 -16.88 -14.26
N SER A 232 -8.60 -17.60 -15.24
CA SER A 232 -7.83 -18.47 -16.14
C SER A 232 -6.98 -17.70 -17.14
N ASP A 233 -7.49 -16.59 -17.66
CA ASP A 233 -6.90 -15.91 -18.82
C ASP A 233 -6.00 -14.72 -18.42
N GLU A 234 -6.19 -14.16 -17.25
CA GLU A 234 -5.46 -12.96 -16.80
C GLU A 234 -4.70 -13.17 -15.49
N ILE A 235 -5.39 -13.51 -14.38
CA ILE A 235 -4.78 -13.52 -13.04
C ILE A 235 -3.79 -14.69 -12.87
N LEU A 236 -4.21 -15.91 -13.21
CA LEU A 236 -3.33 -17.08 -13.10
C LEU A 236 -2.11 -17.01 -14.03
N PRO A 237 -2.20 -16.56 -15.29
CA PRO A 237 -1.04 -16.30 -16.12
C PRO A 237 -0.10 -15.22 -15.55
N SER A 238 -0.63 -14.10 -15.03
CA SER A 238 0.18 -13.05 -14.42
C SER A 238 0.93 -13.54 -13.17
N LEU A 239 0.26 -14.32 -12.30
CA LEU A 239 0.90 -14.96 -11.16
C LEU A 239 1.93 -16.01 -11.59
N GLN A 240 1.62 -16.81 -12.62
CA GLN A 240 2.55 -17.80 -13.16
C GLN A 240 3.79 -17.12 -13.73
N GLY A 241 3.65 -15.96 -14.38
CA GLY A 241 4.78 -15.16 -14.86
C GLY A 241 5.77 -14.77 -13.76
N LEU A 242 5.29 -14.41 -12.57
CA LEU A 242 6.14 -14.17 -11.40
C LEU A 242 6.88 -15.45 -10.95
N ILE A 243 6.16 -16.57 -10.87
CA ILE A 243 6.71 -17.87 -10.48
C ILE A 243 7.79 -18.30 -11.49
N ASP A 244 7.51 -18.21 -12.79
CA ASP A 244 8.43 -18.62 -13.86
C ASP A 244 9.68 -17.74 -13.86
N PHE A 245 9.54 -16.43 -13.69
CA PHE A 245 10.68 -15.52 -13.59
C PHE A 245 11.59 -15.86 -12.44
N LEU A 246 11.05 -16.07 -11.26
CA LEU A 246 11.82 -16.43 -10.05
C LEU A 246 12.47 -17.82 -10.17
N ASN A 247 11.86 -18.75 -10.91
CA ASN A 247 12.39 -20.09 -11.18
C ASN A 247 13.39 -20.16 -12.34
N SER A 248 13.49 -19.09 -13.14
CA SER A 248 14.43 -19.01 -14.27
C SER A 248 15.89 -18.99 -13.80
N ASP A 249 16.80 -18.56 -14.65
CA ASP A 249 18.20 -18.28 -14.31
C ASP A 249 18.36 -17.16 -13.25
N TYR A 250 17.29 -16.41 -12.95
CA TYR A 250 17.26 -15.46 -11.82
C TYR A 250 17.76 -16.09 -10.54
N LYS A 251 17.28 -17.28 -10.16
CA LYS A 251 17.68 -18.00 -8.96
C LYS A 251 19.18 -18.35 -8.92
N MET A 252 19.81 -18.46 -10.08
CA MET A 252 21.25 -18.76 -10.18
C MET A 252 22.14 -17.54 -9.93
N ARG A 253 21.55 -16.34 -10.03
CA ARG A 253 22.22 -15.05 -9.85
C ARG A 253 21.98 -14.39 -8.50
N ILE A 254 21.20 -15.03 -7.64
CA ILE A 254 20.91 -14.55 -6.29
C ILE A 254 22.20 -14.55 -5.46
N PRO A 255 22.53 -13.44 -4.77
CA PRO A 255 23.73 -13.35 -3.95
C PRO A 255 23.64 -14.23 -2.71
N ASP A 256 24.78 -14.73 -2.27
CA ASP A 256 24.91 -15.48 -1.01
C ASP A 256 24.96 -14.53 0.21
N ASP A 257 25.40 -13.29 0.00
CA ASP A 257 25.48 -12.28 1.05
C ASP A 257 24.08 -11.80 1.47
N VAL A 258 24.01 -11.24 2.66
CA VAL A 258 22.78 -10.66 3.25
C VAL A 258 23.01 -9.21 3.60
N GLY A 259 21.92 -8.44 3.64
CA GLY A 259 21.94 -7.02 3.96
C GLY A 259 21.92 -6.10 2.74
N ALA A 260 21.40 -4.89 2.94
CA ALA A 260 21.18 -3.94 1.85
C ALA A 260 22.50 -3.47 1.17
N TYR A 261 23.60 -3.43 1.92
CA TYR A 261 24.91 -2.96 1.43
C TYR A 261 25.47 -3.77 0.25
N GLN A 262 25.00 -5.01 0.03
CA GLN A 262 25.42 -5.84 -1.10
C GLN A 262 24.94 -5.32 -2.45
N TYR A 263 23.94 -4.44 -2.46
CA TYR A 263 23.32 -3.93 -3.68
C TYR A 263 23.87 -2.56 -4.07
N PRO A 264 23.85 -2.22 -5.37
CA PRO A 264 24.12 -0.85 -5.82
C PRO A 264 23.22 0.17 -5.10
N GLY A 265 23.82 1.18 -4.47
CA GLY A 265 23.09 2.18 -3.68
C GLY A 265 22.49 1.66 -2.37
N GLY A 266 22.85 0.44 -1.95
CA GLY A 266 22.27 -0.22 -0.79
C GLY A 266 22.62 0.44 0.55
N GLU A 267 23.82 1.04 0.67
CA GLU A 267 24.20 1.80 1.86
C GLU A 267 23.34 3.08 2.00
N ASP A 268 23.18 3.82 0.90
CA ASP A 268 22.35 5.03 0.90
C ASP A 268 20.87 4.68 1.18
N TYR A 269 20.40 3.58 0.59
CA TYR A 269 19.07 3.07 0.87
C TYR A 269 18.90 2.69 2.36
N TYR A 270 19.88 2.05 2.97
CA TYR A 270 19.81 1.67 4.38
C TYR A 270 19.79 2.91 5.29
N ASN A 271 20.59 3.92 4.99
CA ASN A 271 20.58 5.19 5.72
C ASN A 271 19.23 5.93 5.54
N TYR A 272 18.67 5.94 4.33
CA TYR A 272 17.31 6.44 4.08
C TYR A 272 16.28 5.69 4.95
N MET A 273 16.34 4.36 5.03
CA MET A 273 15.41 3.57 5.84
C MET A 273 15.53 3.85 7.34
N ILE A 274 16.75 4.12 7.84
CA ILE A 274 16.93 4.56 9.23
C ILE A 274 16.21 5.88 9.45
N GLU A 275 16.43 6.88 8.61
CA GLU A 275 15.76 8.16 8.73
C GLU A 275 14.24 8.03 8.58
N TYR A 276 13.78 7.24 7.61
CA TYR A 276 12.35 6.93 7.40
C TYR A 276 11.68 6.40 8.66
N HIS A 277 12.33 5.48 9.39
CA HIS A 277 11.73 4.83 10.56
C HIS A 277 11.96 5.57 11.87
N THR A 278 13.03 6.35 11.98
CA THR A 278 13.42 6.97 13.26
C THR A 278 13.29 8.47 13.28
N ASN A 279 13.38 9.12 12.12
CA ASN A 279 13.40 10.58 11.98
C ASN A 279 14.39 11.25 12.97
N SER A 280 15.54 10.62 13.16
CA SER A 280 16.48 10.96 14.24
C SER A 280 17.75 11.65 13.77
N GLY A 281 18.05 11.63 12.46
CA GLY A 281 19.33 12.07 11.91
C GLY A 281 20.54 11.22 12.34
N LEU A 282 20.29 10.04 12.93
CA LEU A 282 21.36 9.15 13.42
C LEU A 282 21.86 8.24 12.30
N THR A 283 23.15 7.92 12.35
CA THR A 283 23.76 6.92 11.49
C THR A 283 23.41 5.50 11.92
N ALA A 284 23.56 4.54 11.01
CA ALA A 284 23.38 3.10 11.29
C ALA A 284 24.22 2.64 12.50
N LYS A 285 25.46 3.12 12.61
CA LYS A 285 26.37 2.78 13.71
C LYS A 285 25.84 3.30 15.05
N GLU A 286 25.42 4.57 15.10
CA GLU A 286 24.88 5.18 16.33
C GLU A 286 23.60 4.48 16.79
N VAL A 287 22.68 4.14 15.86
CA VAL A 287 21.46 3.36 16.18
C VAL A 287 21.83 1.99 16.72
N HIS A 288 22.81 1.32 16.12
CA HIS A 288 23.29 0.02 16.59
C HIS A 288 23.89 0.08 18.01
N GLU A 289 24.73 1.09 18.27
CA GLU A 289 25.35 1.30 19.60
C GLU A 289 24.29 1.61 20.68
N ILE A 290 23.27 2.42 20.35
CA ILE A 290 22.13 2.65 21.24
C ILE A 290 21.39 1.33 21.52
N GLY A 291 21.17 0.51 20.47
CA GLY A 291 20.53 -0.80 20.60
C GLY A 291 21.29 -1.73 21.51
N LEU A 292 22.61 -1.85 21.34
CA LEU A 292 23.47 -2.69 22.20
C LEU A 292 23.39 -2.26 23.67
N LYS A 293 23.53 -0.96 23.93
CA LYS A 293 23.42 -0.39 25.28
C LYS A 293 22.05 -0.72 25.90
N ARG A 294 20.95 -0.52 25.14
CA ARG A 294 19.61 -0.80 25.64
C ARG A 294 19.37 -2.28 25.95
N VAL A 295 19.92 -3.16 25.14
CA VAL A 295 19.88 -4.62 25.40
C VAL A 295 20.58 -4.97 26.71
N GLU A 296 21.75 -4.38 26.99
CA GLU A 296 22.47 -4.57 28.25
C GLU A 296 21.65 -4.07 29.46
N GLU A 297 21.12 -2.85 29.39
CA GLU A 297 20.24 -2.29 30.40
C GLU A 297 19.03 -3.20 30.67
N LEU A 298 18.37 -3.70 29.61
CA LEU A 298 17.22 -4.60 29.73
C LEU A 298 17.60 -5.93 30.38
N TYR A 299 18.77 -6.50 30.10
CA TYR A 299 19.25 -7.71 30.78
C TYR A 299 19.42 -7.48 32.27
N GLU A 300 19.93 -6.31 32.69
CA GLU A 300 20.05 -5.95 34.10
C GLU A 300 18.68 -5.76 34.76
N GLU A 301 17.77 -5.01 34.13
CA GLU A 301 16.39 -4.82 34.60
C GLU A 301 15.67 -6.18 34.77
N MET A 302 15.79 -7.07 33.78
CA MET A 302 15.21 -8.42 33.83
C MET A 302 15.84 -9.27 34.96
N ALA A 303 17.15 -9.14 35.20
CA ALA A 303 17.82 -9.83 36.30
C ALA A 303 17.30 -9.37 37.67
N GLN A 304 17.08 -8.05 37.84
CA GLN A 304 16.50 -7.49 39.06
C GLN A 304 15.08 -7.99 39.30
N ILE A 305 14.25 -8.03 38.25
CA ILE A 305 12.86 -8.51 38.33
C ILE A 305 12.86 -10.01 38.71
N ARG A 306 13.70 -10.83 38.04
CA ARG A 306 13.84 -12.25 38.41
C ARG A 306 14.24 -12.45 39.86
N GLY A 307 15.22 -11.66 40.35
CA GLY A 307 15.62 -11.69 41.76
C GLY A 307 14.47 -11.38 42.71
N LYS A 308 13.66 -10.35 42.40
CA LYS A 308 12.46 -9.99 43.22
C LYS A 308 11.41 -11.11 43.21
N LEU A 309 11.33 -11.90 42.16
CA LEU A 309 10.41 -13.02 42.02
C LEU A 309 10.98 -14.35 42.57
N GLY A 310 12.17 -14.33 43.17
CA GLY A 310 12.82 -15.53 43.76
C GLY A 310 13.48 -16.46 42.75
N PHE A 311 13.77 -15.99 41.52
CA PHE A 311 14.50 -16.75 40.53
C PHE A 311 15.99 -16.34 40.52
N GLU A 312 16.88 -17.32 40.48
CA GLU A 312 18.31 -17.04 40.33
C GLU A 312 18.64 -16.48 38.92
N LYS A 313 19.72 -15.69 38.84
CA LYS A 313 20.19 -15.10 37.60
C LYS A 313 20.51 -16.18 36.57
N GLY A 314 19.85 -16.14 35.43
CA GLY A 314 20.11 -17.05 34.31
C GLY A 314 19.36 -18.39 34.30
N GLN A 315 18.42 -18.62 35.20
CA GLN A 315 17.68 -19.88 35.24
C GLN A 315 16.65 -20.03 34.10
N PRO A 316 16.69 -21.14 33.34
CA PRO A 316 15.69 -21.44 32.32
C PRO A 316 14.27 -21.64 32.86
N ALA A 317 14.13 -21.90 34.16
CA ALA A 317 12.83 -22.09 34.85
C ALA A 317 11.91 -20.87 34.78
N PHE A 318 12.44 -19.62 34.64
CA PHE A 318 11.66 -18.42 34.48
C PHE A 318 10.82 -18.43 33.21
N HIS A 319 11.29 -19.05 32.14
CA HIS A 319 10.60 -19.13 30.84
C HIS A 319 9.62 -20.29 30.71
N LYS A 320 9.54 -21.16 31.75
CA LYS A 320 8.68 -22.37 31.74
C LYS A 320 7.37 -22.21 32.55
N LYS A 321 7.12 -21.05 33.12
CA LYS A 321 5.87 -20.68 33.80
C LYS A 321 5.09 -19.68 32.96
#